data_c4076c2d6002179c53bb29f2e942e2ac
#
_entry.id   c4076c2d6002179c53bb29f2e942e2ac
#
_cell.length_a   1.000
_cell.length_b   1.000
_cell.length_c   1.000
_cell.angle_alpha   90.00
_cell.angle_beta   90.00
_cell.angle_gamma   90.00
#
_symmetry.space_group_name_H-M   'P 1'
#
loop_
_entity.id
_entity.type
_entity.pdbx_description
1 polymer ?
#
loop_
_entity_poly.entity_id
_entity_poly.type
_entity_poly.pdbx_seq_one_letter_code
_entity_poly.pdbx_strand_id
1 'polypeptide(L)'
;MENVKNNMEKYYNYTTLTKKYKKAMELGFYYEAIFISYAMMEDRLMSFLDKAGVVTLKNVKLTKRAAPFAKYLLNKKSITIRNITTKMEITQKLLEMTYEQAEELEKRYAEEMKTDKMNGYLLDLYMDIDKKINREGVAEHFAEMRKWLDKRNALIHGLANKRTDNYFCDELQTTAEESEKLWRFIDDNLVKKMKKSTLRKKYKIQ
;
A
#
# COMPACT_ATOMS: atom_id res chain seq x y z
N MET A 1 -4.83 -9.49 -24.35
CA MET A 1 -3.60 -10.29 -24.15
C MET A 1 -2.57 -9.59 -23.25
N GLU A 2 -2.30 -8.31 -23.40
CA GLU A 2 -1.31 -7.56 -22.59
C GLU A 2 -1.56 -7.57 -21.06
N ASN A 3 -2.81 -7.50 -20.64
CA ASN A 3 -3.19 -7.56 -19.21
C ASN A 3 -2.98 -8.93 -18.55
N VAL A 4 -3.09 -10.02 -19.31
CA VAL A 4 -2.86 -11.37 -18.80
C VAL A 4 -1.37 -11.62 -18.63
N LYS A 5 -0.55 -11.16 -19.58
CA LYS A 5 0.91 -11.23 -19.52
C LYS A 5 1.46 -10.46 -18.31
N ASN A 6 0.96 -9.25 -18.07
CA ASN A 6 1.30 -8.43 -16.89
C ASN A 6 0.93 -9.09 -15.55
N ASN A 7 -0.19 -9.80 -15.48
CA ASN A 7 -0.62 -10.50 -14.28
C ASN A 7 0.23 -11.73 -13.98
N MET A 8 0.61 -12.49 -15.01
CA MET A 8 1.51 -13.64 -14.85
C MET A 8 2.92 -13.18 -14.42
N GLU A 9 3.45 -12.14 -15.05
CA GLU A 9 4.76 -11.57 -14.69
C GLU A 9 4.79 -11.08 -13.24
N LYS A 10 3.75 -10.36 -12.80
CA LYS A 10 3.60 -9.97 -11.39
C LYS A 10 3.54 -11.17 -10.45
N TYR A 11 2.83 -12.21 -10.81
CA TYR A 11 2.76 -13.44 -10.02
C TYR A 11 4.12 -14.11 -9.89
N TYR A 12 4.88 -14.25 -10.99
CA TYR A 12 6.22 -14.81 -10.98
C TYR A 12 7.19 -13.97 -10.14
N ASN A 13 7.15 -12.66 -10.31
CA ASN A 13 8.00 -11.75 -9.55
C ASN A 13 7.72 -11.85 -8.05
N TYR A 14 6.45 -11.90 -7.65
CA TYR A 14 6.06 -12.01 -6.26
C TYR A 14 6.44 -13.37 -5.65
N THR A 15 6.24 -14.45 -6.41
CA THR A 15 6.66 -15.80 -5.99
C THR A 15 8.18 -15.88 -5.84
N THR A 16 8.92 -15.26 -6.75
CA THR A 16 10.37 -15.17 -6.70
C THR A 16 10.85 -14.39 -5.49
N LEU A 17 10.25 -13.22 -5.21
CA LEU A 17 10.59 -12.42 -4.02
C LEU A 17 10.29 -13.19 -2.73
N THR A 18 9.17 -13.90 -2.65
CA THR A 18 8.84 -14.73 -1.49
C THR A 18 9.85 -15.86 -1.27
N LYS A 19 10.31 -16.51 -2.36
CA LYS A 19 11.38 -17.53 -2.27
C LYS A 19 12.71 -16.93 -1.82
N LYS A 20 13.08 -15.78 -2.37
CA LYS A 20 14.30 -15.06 -1.96
C LYS A 20 14.24 -14.63 -0.50
N TYR A 21 13.11 -14.10 -0.04
CA TYR A 21 12.90 -13.76 1.38
C TYR A 21 13.17 -14.97 2.28
N LYS A 22 12.49 -16.10 2.00
CA LYS A 22 12.68 -17.34 2.77
C LYS A 22 14.14 -17.80 2.78
N LYS A 23 14.78 -17.76 1.61
CA LYS A 23 16.18 -18.15 1.49
C LYS A 23 17.12 -17.21 2.28
N ALA A 24 16.85 -15.92 2.25
CA ALA A 24 17.59 -14.94 3.03
C ALA A 24 17.43 -15.20 4.55
N MET A 25 16.22 -15.49 5.01
CA MET A 25 15.94 -15.87 6.41
C MET A 25 16.67 -17.14 6.82
N GLU A 26 16.62 -18.19 5.99
CA GLU A 26 17.33 -19.46 6.23
C GLU A 26 18.85 -19.30 6.35
N LEU A 27 19.42 -18.36 5.59
CA LEU A 27 20.87 -18.11 5.56
C LEU A 27 21.33 -17.03 6.55
N GLY A 28 20.42 -16.44 7.32
CA GLY A 28 20.73 -15.35 8.23
C GLY A 28 21.02 -14.01 7.54
N PHE A 29 20.64 -13.85 6.27
CA PHE A 29 20.77 -12.60 5.51
C PHE A 29 19.62 -11.66 5.80
N TYR A 30 19.50 -11.23 7.06
CA TYR A 30 18.33 -10.48 7.56
C TYR A 30 18.17 -9.12 6.92
N TYR A 31 19.24 -8.42 6.54
CA TYR A 31 19.14 -7.18 5.78
C TYR A 31 18.46 -7.39 4.43
N GLU A 32 18.86 -8.43 3.70
CA GLU A 32 18.23 -8.77 2.42
C GLU A 32 16.75 -9.09 2.60
N ALA A 33 16.41 -9.87 3.63
CA ALA A 33 15.03 -10.18 3.98
C ALA A 33 14.20 -8.91 4.27
N ILE A 34 14.76 -7.95 5.03
CA ILE A 34 14.13 -6.66 5.34
C ILE A 34 13.91 -5.84 4.06
N PHE A 35 14.90 -5.76 3.16
CA PHE A 35 14.77 -5.05 1.89
C PHE A 35 13.70 -5.67 0.99
N ILE A 36 13.68 -6.99 0.88
CA ILE A 36 12.66 -7.72 0.09
C ILE A 36 11.27 -7.43 0.67
N SER A 37 11.10 -7.52 1.98
CA SER A 37 9.83 -7.27 2.65
C SER A 37 9.34 -5.84 2.47
N TYR A 38 10.25 -4.85 2.55
CA TYR A 38 9.92 -3.46 2.27
C TYR A 38 9.37 -3.28 0.86
N ALA A 39 10.05 -3.85 -0.13
CA ALA A 39 9.61 -3.79 -1.53
C ALA A 39 8.26 -4.50 -1.73
N MET A 40 8.04 -5.63 -1.05
CA MET A 40 6.77 -6.36 -1.10
C MET A 40 5.64 -5.54 -0.46
N MET A 41 5.85 -4.93 0.70
CA MET A 41 4.85 -4.06 1.34
C MET A 41 4.49 -2.88 0.45
N GLU A 42 5.49 -2.22 -0.12
CA GLU A 42 5.29 -1.08 -1.01
C GLU A 42 4.47 -1.44 -2.26
N ASP A 43 4.79 -2.56 -2.91
CA ASP A 43 4.04 -3.06 -4.06
C ASP A 43 2.62 -3.49 -3.69
N ARG A 44 2.42 -4.12 -2.52
CA ARG A 44 1.08 -4.54 -2.08
C ARG A 44 0.18 -3.35 -1.77
N LEU A 45 0.68 -2.33 -1.07
CA LEU A 45 -0.07 -1.08 -0.85
C LEU A 45 -0.45 -0.44 -2.19
N MET A 46 0.51 -0.34 -3.12
CA MET A 46 0.23 0.21 -4.45
C MET A 46 -0.80 -0.63 -5.22
N SER A 47 -0.71 -1.95 -5.10
CA SER A 47 -1.67 -2.87 -5.73
C SER A 47 -3.08 -2.74 -5.14
N PHE A 48 -3.19 -2.49 -3.83
CA PHE A 48 -4.47 -2.18 -3.19
C PHE A 48 -5.06 -0.88 -3.74
N LEU A 49 -4.30 0.21 -3.73
CA LEU A 49 -4.73 1.51 -4.22
C LEU A 49 -5.13 1.47 -5.71
N ASP A 50 -4.38 0.71 -6.52
CA ASP A 50 -4.72 0.50 -7.93
C ASP A 50 -6.04 -0.27 -8.10
N LYS A 51 -6.26 -1.33 -7.33
CA LYS A 51 -7.50 -2.12 -7.39
C LYS A 51 -8.70 -1.37 -6.85
N ALA A 52 -8.51 -0.58 -5.82
CA ALA A 52 -9.50 0.35 -5.30
C ALA A 52 -9.84 1.47 -6.30
N GLY A 53 -9.03 1.66 -7.35
CA GLY A 53 -9.21 2.72 -8.34
C GLY A 53 -8.70 4.08 -7.89
N VAL A 54 -8.02 4.14 -6.75
CA VAL A 54 -7.47 5.39 -6.16
C VAL A 54 -6.34 5.95 -7.01
N VAL A 55 -5.51 5.05 -7.55
CA VAL A 55 -4.40 5.40 -8.44
C VAL A 55 -4.38 4.45 -9.62
N THR A 56 -3.70 4.85 -10.69
CA THR A 56 -3.45 3.96 -11.81
C THR A 56 -1.97 3.65 -11.89
N LEU A 57 -1.61 2.39 -12.12
CA LEU A 57 -0.21 1.98 -12.28
C LEU A 57 0.48 2.71 -13.44
N LYS A 58 -0.28 3.08 -14.47
CA LYS A 58 0.22 3.89 -15.60
C LYS A 58 0.68 5.28 -15.16
N ASN A 59 0.09 5.84 -14.10
CA ASN A 59 0.38 7.18 -13.60
C ASN A 59 1.49 7.21 -12.56
N VAL A 60 2.03 6.08 -12.13
CA VAL A 60 3.16 6.02 -11.16
C VAL A 60 4.41 6.69 -11.71
N LYS A 61 4.66 6.61 -13.02
CA LYS A 61 5.76 7.32 -13.68
C LYS A 61 5.52 8.83 -13.72
N LEU A 62 4.27 9.25 -13.69
CA LEU A 62 3.87 10.65 -13.70
C LEU A 62 3.67 11.12 -12.26
N THR A 63 4.78 11.42 -11.61
CA THR A 63 4.90 11.86 -10.21
C THR A 63 4.03 13.06 -9.82
N LYS A 64 3.24 13.59 -10.73
CA LYS A 64 2.36 14.76 -10.56
C LYS A 64 0.87 14.42 -10.48
N ARG A 65 0.47 13.14 -10.66
CA ARG A 65 -0.95 12.74 -10.70
C ARG A 65 -1.25 11.68 -9.65
N ALA A 66 -1.26 12.06 -8.38
CA ALA A 66 -2.13 11.36 -7.43
C ALA A 66 -3.56 11.45 -7.99
N ALA A 67 -4.32 10.36 -7.87
CA ALA A 67 -5.75 10.44 -8.19
C ALA A 67 -6.31 11.70 -7.49
N PRO A 68 -7.11 12.50 -8.18
CA PRO A 68 -7.54 13.79 -7.62
C PRO A 68 -8.08 13.67 -6.19
N PHE A 69 -8.85 12.64 -5.89
CA PHE A 69 -9.44 12.47 -4.57
C PHE A 69 -8.43 12.14 -3.45
N ALA A 70 -7.24 11.58 -3.74
CA ALA A 70 -6.22 11.37 -2.71
C ALA A 70 -5.77 12.71 -2.09
N LYS A 71 -5.85 13.80 -2.83
CA LYS A 71 -5.62 15.15 -2.33
C LYS A 71 -6.65 15.54 -1.27
N TYR A 72 -7.92 15.25 -1.55
CA TYR A 72 -9.02 15.52 -0.62
C TYR A 72 -8.91 14.64 0.61
N LEU A 73 -8.68 13.35 0.40
CA LEU A 73 -8.56 12.37 1.47
C LEU A 73 -7.47 12.76 2.49
N LEU A 74 -6.33 13.28 2.01
CA LEU A 74 -5.24 13.72 2.85
C LEU A 74 -5.28 15.23 3.19
N ASN A 75 -6.25 15.96 2.67
CA ASN A 75 -6.35 17.43 2.80
C ASN A 75 -5.05 18.16 2.41
N LYS A 76 -4.40 17.72 1.33
CA LYS A 76 -3.12 18.26 0.85
C LYS A 76 -3.29 18.82 -0.56
N LYS A 77 -2.74 20.01 -0.83
CA LYS A 77 -2.79 20.67 -2.15
C LYS A 77 -2.11 19.85 -3.26
N SER A 78 -1.07 19.11 -2.92
CA SER A 78 -0.38 18.20 -3.85
C SER A 78 0.10 16.96 -3.12
N ILE A 79 0.02 15.80 -3.79
CA ILE A 79 0.47 14.52 -3.25
C ILE A 79 1.32 13.82 -4.28
N THR A 80 2.41 13.24 -3.82
CA THR A 80 3.25 12.35 -4.61
C THR A 80 3.23 10.97 -3.98
N ILE A 81 2.68 9.98 -4.70
CA ILE A 81 2.59 8.59 -4.22
C ILE A 81 3.88 7.84 -4.57
N ARG A 82 5.02 8.33 -4.09
CA ARG A 82 6.32 7.71 -4.36
C ARG A 82 6.76 6.77 -3.26
N ASN A 83 6.57 7.17 -2.02
CA ASN A 83 7.07 6.43 -0.86
C ASN A 83 5.98 5.58 -0.20
N ILE A 84 6.42 4.62 0.59
CA ILE A 84 5.55 3.72 1.33
C ILE A 84 4.68 4.46 2.35
N THR A 85 5.20 5.49 2.99
CA THR A 85 4.49 6.28 4.01
C THR A 85 3.23 6.93 3.44
N THR A 86 3.34 7.59 2.27
CA THR A 86 2.16 8.17 1.61
C THR A 86 1.15 7.11 1.19
N LYS A 87 1.62 5.95 0.70
CA LYS A 87 0.73 4.82 0.35
C LYS A 87 -0.01 4.31 1.57
N MET A 88 0.68 4.20 2.71
CA MET A 88 0.10 3.81 3.99
C MET A 88 -0.94 4.83 4.46
N GLU A 89 -0.61 6.13 4.45
CA GLU A 89 -1.54 7.19 4.85
C GLU A 89 -2.86 7.14 4.06
N ILE A 90 -2.76 7.04 2.72
CA ILE A 90 -3.94 6.96 1.86
C ILE A 90 -4.74 5.69 2.16
N THR A 91 -4.05 4.54 2.24
CA THR A 91 -4.70 3.26 2.51
C THR A 91 -5.41 3.27 3.85
N GLN A 92 -4.74 3.73 4.90
CA GLN A 92 -5.31 3.81 6.24
C GLN A 92 -6.52 4.72 6.28
N LYS A 93 -6.44 5.92 5.71
CA LYS A 93 -7.56 6.85 5.64
C LYS A 93 -8.77 6.28 4.91
N LEU A 94 -8.55 5.54 3.81
CA LEU A 94 -9.63 4.86 3.10
C LEU A 94 -10.30 3.79 3.96
N LEU A 95 -9.52 3.05 4.74
CA LEU A 95 -10.03 1.96 5.57
C LEU A 95 -10.69 2.44 6.86
N GLU A 96 -10.27 3.59 7.39
CA GLU A 96 -10.83 4.20 8.61
C GLU A 96 -11.97 5.19 8.31
N MET A 97 -12.23 5.52 7.04
CA MET A 97 -13.25 6.47 6.63
C MET A 97 -14.64 5.99 7.03
N THR A 98 -15.46 6.88 7.60
CA THR A 98 -16.88 6.62 7.86
C THR A 98 -17.74 6.97 6.65
N TYR A 99 -19.02 6.57 6.69
CA TYR A 99 -19.97 6.91 5.63
C TYR A 99 -20.15 8.44 5.51
N GLU A 100 -20.29 9.13 6.62
CA GLU A 100 -20.45 10.58 6.67
C GLU A 100 -19.23 11.31 6.10
N GLN A 101 -18.03 10.82 6.41
CA GLN A 101 -16.80 11.36 5.84
C GLN A 101 -16.70 11.12 4.33
N ALA A 102 -17.14 9.95 3.86
CA ALA A 102 -17.19 9.65 2.44
C ALA A 102 -18.20 10.57 1.71
N GLU A 103 -19.35 10.82 2.30
CA GLU A 103 -20.38 11.72 1.76
C GLU A 103 -19.89 13.18 1.70
N GLU A 104 -19.25 13.67 2.76
CA GLU A 104 -18.67 15.03 2.80
C GLU A 104 -17.58 15.20 1.74
N LEU A 105 -16.67 14.20 1.62
CA LEU A 105 -15.61 14.22 0.62
C LEU A 105 -16.17 14.14 -0.81
N GLU A 106 -17.24 13.38 -1.03
CA GLU A 106 -17.91 13.30 -2.32
C GLU A 106 -18.48 14.66 -2.74
N LYS A 107 -19.14 15.38 -1.83
CA LYS A 107 -19.66 16.73 -2.09
C LYS A 107 -18.55 17.70 -2.50
N ARG A 108 -17.46 17.74 -1.73
CA ARG A 108 -16.29 18.59 -2.04
C ARG A 108 -15.65 18.23 -3.38
N TYR A 109 -15.53 16.95 -3.65
CA TYR A 109 -14.94 16.46 -4.88
C TYR A 109 -15.76 16.83 -6.12
N ALA A 110 -17.09 16.66 -6.04
CA ALA A 110 -18.01 17.02 -7.11
C ALA A 110 -18.01 18.52 -7.41
N GLU A 111 -17.97 19.37 -6.38
CA GLU A 111 -17.90 20.83 -6.52
C GLU A 111 -16.64 21.29 -7.25
N GLU A 112 -15.47 20.70 -6.95
CA GLU A 112 -14.21 21.10 -7.58
C GLU A 112 -14.00 20.52 -8.98
N MET A 113 -14.40 19.27 -9.20
CA MET A 113 -14.16 18.60 -10.47
C MET A 113 -15.07 19.08 -11.60
N LYS A 114 -16.20 19.73 -11.29
CA LYS A 114 -17.19 20.24 -12.27
C LYS A 114 -17.56 19.21 -13.36
N THR A 115 -17.47 17.92 -13.03
CA THR A 115 -17.75 16.85 -13.98
C THR A 115 -18.67 15.81 -13.35
N ASP A 116 -19.76 15.48 -14.02
CA ASP A 116 -20.71 14.43 -13.60
C ASP A 116 -20.11 13.00 -13.69
N LYS A 117 -18.95 12.86 -14.35
CA LYS A 117 -18.36 11.54 -14.62
C LYS A 117 -17.88 10.77 -13.39
N MET A 118 -17.59 11.47 -12.32
CA MET A 118 -17.07 10.89 -11.07
C MET A 118 -18.06 11.03 -9.91
N ASN A 119 -19.26 11.51 -10.18
CA ASN A 119 -20.30 11.67 -9.16
C ASN A 119 -20.65 10.31 -8.55
N GLY A 120 -20.67 10.23 -7.23
CA GLY A 120 -20.89 9.00 -6.46
C GLY A 120 -19.64 8.09 -6.32
N TYR A 121 -18.49 8.48 -6.86
CA TYR A 121 -17.30 7.62 -6.87
C TYR A 121 -16.75 7.29 -5.48
N LEU A 122 -16.64 8.27 -4.60
CA LEU A 122 -16.12 8.05 -3.25
C LEU A 122 -17.08 7.25 -2.37
N LEU A 123 -18.39 7.47 -2.51
CA LEU A 123 -19.40 6.67 -1.84
C LEU A 123 -19.38 5.22 -2.32
N ASP A 124 -19.31 5.00 -3.63
CA ASP A 124 -19.18 3.65 -4.19
C ASP A 124 -17.89 2.96 -3.72
N LEU A 125 -16.80 3.70 -3.64
CA LEU A 125 -15.51 3.18 -3.13
C LEU A 125 -15.64 2.81 -1.66
N TYR A 126 -16.23 3.66 -0.84
CA TYR A 126 -16.52 3.36 0.56
C TYR A 126 -17.33 2.07 0.69
N MET A 127 -18.46 1.97 -0.01
CA MET A 127 -19.34 0.80 0.02
C MET A 127 -18.65 -0.48 -0.47
N ASP A 128 -17.79 -0.38 -1.47
CA ASP A 128 -17.04 -1.53 -2.00
C ASP A 128 -15.97 -2.01 -1.00
N ILE A 129 -15.31 -1.10 -0.32
CA ILE A 129 -14.36 -1.40 0.76
C ILE A 129 -15.10 -2.01 1.95
N ASP A 130 -16.16 -1.37 2.42
CA ASP A 130 -16.93 -1.79 3.59
C ASP A 130 -17.49 -3.21 3.42
N LYS A 131 -17.98 -3.53 2.23
CA LYS A 131 -18.48 -4.86 1.89
C LYS A 131 -17.40 -5.95 1.84
N LYS A 132 -16.15 -5.61 1.51
CA LYS A 132 -15.12 -6.59 1.17
C LYS A 132 -14.04 -6.75 2.22
N ILE A 133 -13.78 -5.71 2.99
CA ILE A 133 -12.66 -5.65 3.90
C ILE A 133 -13.16 -5.63 5.34
N ASN A 134 -12.71 -6.59 6.13
CA ASN A 134 -12.85 -6.47 7.57
C ASN A 134 -11.91 -5.38 8.08
N ARG A 135 -12.47 -4.37 8.75
CA ARG A 135 -11.73 -3.21 9.28
C ARG A 135 -11.17 -3.45 10.68
N GLU A 136 -11.54 -4.55 11.31
CA GLU A 136 -11.04 -4.92 12.63
C GLU A 136 -9.53 -5.11 12.62
N GLY A 137 -8.83 -4.52 13.58
CA GLY A 137 -7.36 -4.62 13.70
C GLY A 137 -6.55 -3.86 12.64
N VAL A 138 -7.21 -3.12 11.72
CA VAL A 138 -6.51 -2.37 10.66
C VAL A 138 -5.65 -1.26 11.25
N ALA A 139 -6.18 -0.49 12.19
CA ALA A 139 -5.45 0.63 12.80
C ALA A 139 -4.19 0.14 13.54
N GLU A 140 -4.33 -0.93 14.31
CA GLU A 140 -3.22 -1.57 15.04
C GLU A 140 -2.15 -2.07 14.08
N HIS A 141 -2.57 -2.71 12.99
CA HIS A 141 -1.64 -3.23 11.99
C HIS A 141 -0.84 -2.13 11.29
N PHE A 142 -1.49 -1.01 10.95
CA PHE A 142 -0.79 0.14 10.39
C PHE A 142 0.11 0.85 11.42
N ALA A 143 -0.24 0.82 12.70
CA ALA A 143 0.63 1.30 13.77
C ALA A 143 1.89 0.42 13.91
N GLU A 144 1.75 -0.90 13.87
CA GLU A 144 2.87 -1.85 13.85
C GLU A 144 3.76 -1.63 12.61
N MET A 145 3.17 -1.44 11.46
CA MET A 145 3.90 -1.17 10.22
C MET A 145 4.72 0.12 10.29
N ARG A 146 4.20 1.19 10.92
CA ARG A 146 4.97 2.42 11.18
C ARG A 146 6.17 2.17 12.07
N LYS A 147 5.96 1.50 13.21
CA LYS A 147 7.04 1.12 14.13
C LYS A 147 8.11 0.30 13.43
N TRP A 148 7.69 -0.65 12.59
CA TRP A 148 8.61 -1.45 11.80
C TRP A 148 9.42 -0.60 10.80
N LEU A 149 8.79 0.36 10.10
CA LEU A 149 9.48 1.27 9.19
C LEU A 149 10.52 2.12 9.91
N ASP A 150 10.22 2.59 11.12
CA ASP A 150 11.16 3.37 11.94
C ASP A 150 12.35 2.50 12.36
N LYS A 151 12.12 1.28 12.84
CA LYS A 151 13.18 0.30 13.13
C LYS A 151 14.05 0.03 11.89
N ARG A 152 13.41 -0.29 10.76
CA ARG A 152 14.10 -0.53 9.49
C ARG A 152 14.97 0.67 9.09
N ASN A 153 14.47 1.88 9.19
CA ASN A 153 15.20 3.08 8.84
C ASN A 153 16.40 3.30 9.78
N ALA A 154 16.23 3.09 11.09
CA ALA A 154 17.31 3.16 12.06
C ALA A 154 18.42 2.13 11.77
N LEU A 155 18.06 0.88 11.44
CA LEU A 155 19.00 -0.16 11.06
C LEU A 155 19.78 0.19 9.79
N ILE A 156 19.14 0.71 8.76
CA ILE A 156 19.80 1.08 7.50
C ILE A 156 20.71 2.30 7.67
N HIS A 157 20.26 3.32 8.39
CA HIS A 157 21.11 4.47 8.71
C HIS A 157 22.29 4.07 9.62
N GLY A 158 22.07 3.14 10.50
CA GLY A 158 23.11 2.60 11.37
C GLY A 158 24.22 1.87 10.62
N LEU A 159 23.93 1.19 9.50
CA LEU A 159 24.93 0.54 8.65
C LEU A 159 26.03 1.51 8.18
N ALA A 160 25.66 2.76 7.90
CA ALA A 160 26.60 3.76 7.42
C ALA A 160 27.46 4.40 8.55
N ASN A 161 27.00 4.34 9.81
CA ASN A 161 27.52 5.16 10.88
C ASN A 161 28.15 4.40 12.04
N LYS A 162 28.02 3.08 12.14
CA LYS A 162 28.55 2.28 13.26
C LYS A 162 29.65 1.33 12.83
N ARG A 163 30.71 1.30 13.62
CA ARG A 163 31.75 0.25 13.57
C ARG A 163 31.08 -1.08 13.94
N THR A 164 31.37 -2.08 13.17
CA THR A 164 30.61 -3.28 12.82
C THR A 164 30.45 -4.36 13.89
N ASP A 165 30.97 -4.23 15.09
CA ASP A 165 31.20 -5.40 15.94
C ASP A 165 29.97 -5.91 16.72
N ASN A 166 28.87 -5.13 16.78
CA ASN A 166 27.66 -5.53 17.51
C ASN A 166 26.33 -5.37 16.74
N TYR A 167 26.39 -5.24 15.42
CA TYR A 167 25.22 -4.90 14.62
C TYR A 167 24.39 -6.13 14.17
N PHE A 168 24.78 -7.31 14.56
CA PHE A 168 24.43 -8.49 13.81
C PHE A 168 23.55 -9.48 14.53
N CYS A 169 22.67 -9.15 15.46
CA CYS A 169 22.03 -10.29 16.01
C CYS A 169 20.53 -10.20 16.13
N ASP A 170 20.03 -9.94 17.27
CA ASP A 170 18.63 -10.24 17.58
C ASP A 170 17.65 -9.23 17.00
N GLU A 171 18.03 -7.96 16.89
CA GLU A 171 17.16 -6.90 16.38
C GLU A 171 16.93 -6.99 14.86
N LEU A 172 17.96 -7.38 14.10
CA LEU A 172 17.83 -7.60 12.65
C LEU A 172 16.96 -8.81 12.35
N GLN A 173 17.20 -9.91 13.03
CA GLN A 173 16.41 -11.12 12.87
C GLN A 173 14.95 -10.84 13.23
N THR A 174 14.69 -10.26 14.38
CA THR A 174 13.34 -9.93 14.85
C THR A 174 12.64 -8.99 13.86
N THR A 175 13.34 -7.94 13.36
CA THR A 175 12.78 -7.02 12.37
C THR A 175 12.47 -7.73 11.05
N ALA A 176 13.30 -8.66 10.61
CA ALA A 176 13.04 -9.45 9.42
C ALA A 176 11.83 -10.38 9.60
N GLU A 177 11.72 -11.05 10.74
CA GLU A 177 10.59 -11.94 11.08
C GLU A 177 9.26 -11.17 11.18
N GLU A 178 9.25 -10.03 11.85
CA GLU A 178 8.08 -9.14 11.96
C GLU A 178 7.54 -8.74 10.59
N SER A 179 8.44 -8.52 9.63
CA SER A 179 8.09 -8.03 8.29
C SER A 179 7.17 -8.96 7.52
N GLU A 180 7.28 -10.28 7.70
CA GLU A 180 6.43 -11.25 6.99
C GLU A 180 4.96 -11.08 7.35
N LYS A 181 4.64 -10.87 8.61
CA LYS A 181 3.27 -10.64 9.08
C LYS A 181 2.69 -9.38 8.43
N LEU A 182 3.49 -8.33 8.30
CA LEU A 182 3.05 -7.04 7.79
C LEU A 182 2.67 -7.11 6.31
N TRP A 183 3.53 -7.63 5.43
CA TRP A 183 3.19 -7.70 4.01
C TRP A 183 2.12 -8.75 3.71
N ARG A 184 2.05 -9.86 4.48
CA ARG A 184 0.97 -10.86 4.34
C ARG A 184 -0.39 -10.27 4.68
N PHE A 185 -0.48 -9.48 5.74
CA PHE A 185 -1.73 -8.79 6.07
C PHE A 185 -2.23 -7.96 4.90
N ILE A 186 -1.37 -7.11 4.32
CA ILE A 186 -1.75 -6.27 3.18
C ILE A 186 -2.21 -7.14 2.00
N ASP A 187 -1.49 -8.21 1.68
CA ASP A 187 -1.85 -9.08 0.56
C ASP A 187 -3.16 -9.83 0.80
N ASP A 188 -3.32 -10.46 1.95
CA ASP A 188 -4.43 -11.35 2.26
C ASP A 188 -5.72 -10.59 2.57
N ASN A 189 -5.62 -9.54 3.39
CA ASN A 189 -6.79 -8.81 3.88
C ASN A 189 -7.20 -7.62 3.00
N LEU A 190 -6.28 -7.04 2.23
CA LEU A 190 -6.58 -5.89 1.38
C LEU A 190 -6.55 -6.25 -0.10
N VAL A 191 -5.39 -6.65 -0.62
CA VAL A 191 -5.19 -6.81 -2.07
C VAL A 191 -6.05 -7.94 -2.65
N LYS A 192 -6.09 -9.09 -2.00
CA LYS A 192 -6.88 -10.24 -2.46
C LYS A 192 -8.38 -9.96 -2.38
N LYS A 193 -8.83 -9.23 -1.36
CA LYS A 193 -10.24 -8.85 -1.20
C LYS A 193 -10.69 -7.87 -2.29
N MET A 194 -9.85 -6.91 -2.69
CA MET A 194 -10.15 -5.94 -3.74
C MET A 194 -10.02 -6.46 -5.18
N LYS A 195 -9.55 -7.69 -5.40
CA LYS A 195 -9.39 -8.26 -6.76
C LYS A 195 -10.66 -8.25 -7.62
N LYS A 196 -11.83 -8.28 -6.99
CA LYS A 196 -13.14 -8.31 -7.65
C LYS A 196 -13.81 -6.93 -7.74
N SER A 197 -13.10 -5.83 -7.44
CA SER A 197 -13.66 -4.49 -7.55
C SER A 197 -14.02 -4.14 -9.01
N THR A 198 -15.21 -3.61 -9.21
CA THR A 198 -15.72 -3.19 -10.52
C THR A 198 -15.66 -1.67 -10.72
N LEU A 199 -15.24 -0.91 -9.71
CA LEU A 199 -15.24 0.56 -9.73
C LEU A 199 -14.45 1.14 -10.90
N ARG A 200 -13.29 0.56 -11.23
CA ARG A 200 -12.49 1.01 -12.38
C ARG A 200 -13.26 0.97 -13.68
N LYS A 201 -14.08 -0.08 -13.91
CA LYS A 201 -14.92 -0.21 -15.10
C LYS A 201 -16.07 0.80 -15.07
N LYS A 202 -16.76 0.92 -13.93
CA LYS A 202 -17.89 1.85 -13.75
C LYS A 202 -17.48 3.28 -14.02
N TYR A 203 -16.37 3.74 -13.46
CA TYR A 203 -15.88 5.13 -13.57
C TYR A 203 -14.86 5.36 -14.70
N LYS A 204 -14.61 4.35 -15.55
CA LYS A 204 -13.64 4.44 -16.66
C LYS A 204 -12.27 4.96 -16.23
N ILE A 205 -11.82 4.59 -15.01
CA ILE A 205 -10.50 4.95 -14.49
C ILE A 205 -9.45 4.14 -15.26
N GLN A 206 -8.65 4.83 -16.07
CA GLN A 206 -7.60 4.23 -16.90
C GLN A 206 -6.28 4.09 -16.14
#